data_4bf037826ed438cae12f8c2793f6ca0f
#
_entry.id   4bf037826ed438cae12f8c2793f6ca0f
#
_cell.length_a   1.000
_cell.length_b   1.000
_cell.length_c   1.000
_cell.angle_alpha   90.00
_cell.angle_beta   90.00
_cell.angle_gamma   90.00
#
_symmetry.space_group_name_H-M   'P 1'
#
loop_
_entity.id
_entity.type
_entity.pdbx_description
1 polymer ?
#
loop_
_entity_poly.entity_id
_entity_poly.type
_entity_poly.pdbx_seq_one_letter_code
_entity_poly.pdbx_strand_id
1 'polypeptide(L)'
;MHFLATIRDSNMKRTLSKFTTVIVVVVIATGAFAQSPKRVLIDTDPGVDDAMALLLALNSPELKVEAITVVPGNVDSAQGLENALKMVSLAKRCDIPVARGARHPLNQKLITAQFWHGTNGLAGVELPPSDCKPDPHFGPDLIIEIIHKYPHEITLIPVGPLTNIALAVSKDPSIVALTKDIIIMGGSITGGNVNGAAEANIYNDPEAASIVFNAGWTVTMIGSDVGERTIITRPYLNELQSLHGPQSDFIAKLADFYLTRSEKSGYEGAAMYDPLAVGTAIDPTLVTLKEMHIDVETKGEFTRGETVANRMGSNENNVLHGDHYEIEGVIELKPNAKVCMASDAPRFLKLFIDRIKGK
;
A
#
# COMPACT_ATOMS: atom_id res chain seq x y z
N MET A 1 80.19 -25.38 -63.16
CA MET A 1 80.78 -26.32 -62.17
C MET A 1 79.65 -26.73 -61.24
N HIS A 2 79.06 -27.85 -61.51
CA HIS A 2 79.15 -29.14 -60.86
C HIS A 2 78.81 -29.03 -59.33
N PHE A 3 77.86 -29.75 -58.76
CA PHE A 3 77.53 -31.16 -58.84
C PHE A 3 76.14 -31.47 -58.39
N LEU A 4 75.48 -32.43 -59.02
CA LEU A 4 74.32 -33.23 -58.65
C LEU A 4 74.54 -34.09 -57.41
N ALA A 5 73.46 -34.40 -56.67
CA ALA A 5 73.14 -35.76 -56.17
C ALA A 5 71.83 -35.62 -55.31
N THR A 6 70.74 -36.11 -55.68
CA THR A 6 70.07 -37.42 -55.75
C THR A 6 69.89 -38.10 -54.39
N ILE A 7 68.62 -38.51 -54.13
CA ILE A 7 68.09 -39.67 -53.38
C ILE A 7 67.70 -39.34 -51.90
N ARG A 8 66.58 -39.71 -51.37
CA ARG A 8 65.74 -40.91 -51.49
C ARG A 8 64.43 -40.72 -50.66
N ASP A 9 63.38 -41.36 -51.17
CA ASP A 9 62.11 -41.61 -50.46
C ASP A 9 62.26 -42.08 -49.00
N SER A 10 61.42 -41.57 -48.12
CA SER A 10 60.91 -42.36 -47.02
C SER A 10 59.49 -41.91 -46.60
N ASN A 11 58.59 -42.86 -46.73
CA ASN A 11 57.21 -42.81 -46.24
C ASN A 11 57.09 -42.27 -44.83
N MET A 12 56.32 -41.21 -44.67
CA MET A 12 55.86 -40.80 -43.34
C MET A 12 54.34 -40.87 -43.31
N LYS A 13 53.85 -41.91 -42.67
CA LYS A 13 52.41 -42.14 -42.42
C LYS A 13 51.84 -40.99 -41.69
N ARG A 14 50.84 -40.30 -42.28
CA ARG A 14 50.00 -39.30 -41.59
C ARG A 14 49.06 -40.02 -40.64
N THR A 15 49.35 -39.94 -39.33
CA THR A 15 48.41 -40.29 -38.27
C THR A 15 47.49 -39.11 -38.09
N LEU A 16 46.25 -39.22 -38.59
CA LEU A 16 45.19 -38.26 -38.24
C LEU A 16 44.76 -38.51 -36.78
N SER A 17 45.19 -37.62 -35.88
CA SER A 17 44.60 -37.54 -34.56
C SER A 17 43.22 -36.90 -34.64
N LYS A 18 42.20 -37.69 -34.37
CA LYS A 18 40.82 -37.19 -34.23
C LYS A 18 40.72 -36.49 -32.86
N PHE A 19 40.82 -35.15 -32.83
CA PHE A 19 40.42 -34.37 -31.69
C PHE A 19 38.89 -34.31 -31.63
N THR A 20 38.30 -35.08 -30.73
CA THR A 20 36.88 -34.97 -30.39
C THR A 20 36.72 -33.78 -29.47
N THR A 21 36.26 -32.67 -30.03
CA THR A 21 35.90 -31.48 -29.23
C THR A 21 34.59 -31.78 -28.51
N VAL A 22 34.69 -32.04 -27.20
CA VAL A 22 33.51 -32.16 -26.33
C VAL A 22 33.05 -30.73 -26.00
N ILE A 23 31.97 -30.31 -26.63
CA ILE A 23 31.28 -29.06 -26.27
C ILE A 23 30.44 -29.34 -25.01
N VAL A 24 30.94 -28.92 -23.84
CA VAL A 24 30.14 -28.92 -22.63
C VAL A 24 29.21 -27.71 -22.67
N VAL A 25 27.94 -27.95 -23.03
CA VAL A 25 26.88 -26.94 -22.94
C VAL A 25 26.52 -26.82 -21.46
N VAL A 26 27.05 -25.81 -20.76
CA VAL A 26 26.62 -25.43 -19.40
C VAL A 26 25.29 -24.70 -19.59
N VAL A 27 24.17 -25.39 -19.38
CA VAL A 27 22.86 -24.80 -19.25
C VAL A 27 22.83 -24.10 -17.87
N ILE A 28 23.12 -22.81 -17.85
CA ILE A 28 22.86 -21.97 -16.68
C ILE A 28 21.33 -21.83 -16.63
N ALA A 29 20.69 -22.69 -15.85
CA ALA A 29 19.31 -22.47 -15.44
C ALA A 29 19.31 -21.21 -14.56
N THR A 30 18.99 -20.06 -15.15
CA THR A 30 18.61 -18.86 -14.40
C THR A 30 17.26 -19.17 -13.76
N GLY A 31 17.29 -19.89 -12.64
CA GLY A 31 16.15 -19.98 -11.76
C GLY A 31 15.83 -18.56 -11.32
N ALA A 32 14.75 -17.99 -11.84
CA ALA A 32 14.15 -16.84 -11.20
C ALA A 32 13.81 -17.29 -9.77
N PHE A 33 14.63 -16.91 -8.79
CA PHE A 33 14.28 -17.07 -7.40
C PHE A 33 13.00 -16.26 -7.20
N ALA A 34 11.85 -16.94 -7.17
CA ALA A 34 10.61 -16.31 -6.78
C ALA A 34 10.85 -15.70 -5.39
N GLN A 35 10.85 -14.38 -5.33
CA GLN A 35 10.99 -13.67 -4.05
C GLN A 35 9.87 -14.17 -3.14
N SER A 36 10.20 -14.54 -1.89
CA SER A 36 9.19 -14.95 -0.93
C SER A 36 8.16 -13.82 -0.74
N PRO A 37 6.87 -14.14 -0.64
CA PRO A 37 5.84 -13.14 -0.46
C PRO A 37 6.13 -12.24 0.74
N LYS A 38 5.92 -10.93 0.58
CA LYS A 38 6.03 -9.96 1.67
C LYS A 38 4.96 -10.23 2.71
N ARG A 39 5.34 -10.38 3.97
CA ARG A 39 4.38 -10.47 5.08
C ARG A 39 3.78 -9.09 5.33
N VAL A 40 2.46 -9.00 5.30
CA VAL A 40 1.76 -7.75 5.53
C VAL A 40 0.70 -7.91 6.62
N LEU A 41 0.47 -6.84 7.38
CA LEU A 41 -0.68 -6.66 8.24
C LEU A 41 -1.43 -5.44 7.76
N ILE A 42 -2.73 -5.57 7.50
CA ILE A 42 -3.58 -4.50 6.99
C ILE A 42 -4.48 -4.01 8.12
N ASP A 43 -4.45 -2.71 8.41
CA ASP A 43 -5.38 -2.04 9.33
C ASP A 43 -6.34 -1.18 8.51
N THR A 44 -7.65 -1.37 8.66
CA THR A 44 -8.66 -0.91 7.68
C THR A 44 -9.96 -0.52 8.38
N ASP A 45 -10.72 0.39 7.78
CA ASP A 45 -12.08 0.80 8.22
C ASP A 45 -13.15 0.47 7.16
N PRO A 46 -13.37 -0.81 6.85
CA PRO A 46 -13.88 -1.36 5.61
C PRO A 46 -15.06 -0.63 4.98
N GLY A 47 -14.73 0.29 4.08
CA GLY A 47 -15.59 0.96 3.11
C GLY A 47 -15.45 0.35 1.71
N VAL A 48 -15.84 1.12 0.70
CA VAL A 48 -15.84 0.69 -0.71
C VAL A 48 -14.43 0.44 -1.24
N ASP A 49 -13.52 1.36 -1.04
CA ASP A 49 -12.12 1.28 -1.50
C ASP A 49 -11.29 0.34 -0.63
N ASP A 50 -11.54 0.28 0.68
CA ASP A 50 -10.98 -0.75 1.56
C ASP A 50 -11.32 -2.17 1.07
N ALA A 51 -12.58 -2.41 0.69
CA ALA A 51 -12.98 -3.72 0.18
C ALA A 51 -12.22 -4.09 -1.10
N MET A 52 -11.98 -3.11 -1.98
CA MET A 52 -11.15 -3.28 -3.17
C MET A 52 -9.69 -3.54 -2.80
N ALA A 53 -9.15 -2.82 -1.82
CA ALA A 53 -7.79 -2.98 -1.31
C ALA A 53 -7.57 -4.34 -0.67
N LEU A 54 -8.50 -4.79 0.17
CA LEU A 54 -8.46 -6.12 0.80
C LEU A 54 -8.48 -7.24 -0.25
N LEU A 55 -9.39 -7.18 -1.24
CA LEU A 55 -9.44 -8.20 -2.29
C LEU A 55 -8.21 -8.15 -3.20
N LEU A 56 -7.66 -6.96 -3.49
CA LEU A 56 -6.38 -6.83 -4.17
C LEU A 56 -5.26 -7.54 -3.41
N ALA A 57 -5.13 -7.28 -2.10
CA ALA A 57 -4.10 -7.89 -1.26
C ALA A 57 -4.25 -9.42 -1.19
N LEU A 58 -5.48 -9.90 -0.95
CA LEU A 58 -5.80 -11.32 -0.80
C LEU A 58 -5.59 -12.15 -2.07
N ASN A 59 -5.65 -11.50 -3.25
CA ASN A 59 -5.43 -12.12 -4.54
C ASN A 59 -4.01 -11.95 -5.09
N SER A 60 -3.14 -11.22 -4.39
CA SER A 60 -1.78 -10.92 -4.85
C SER A 60 -0.77 -11.91 -4.30
N PRO A 61 -0.13 -12.74 -5.15
CA PRO A 61 0.83 -13.75 -4.71
C PRO A 61 2.12 -13.14 -4.14
N GLU A 62 2.37 -11.86 -4.39
CA GLU A 62 3.49 -11.10 -3.83
C GLU A 62 3.32 -10.77 -2.35
N LEU A 63 2.09 -10.89 -1.84
CA LEU A 63 1.75 -10.58 -0.46
C LEU A 63 1.33 -11.84 0.31
N LYS A 64 1.74 -11.90 1.56
CA LYS A 64 1.22 -12.83 2.55
C LYS A 64 0.55 -12.03 3.67
N VAL A 65 -0.77 -11.94 3.61
CA VAL A 65 -1.55 -11.28 4.66
C VAL A 65 -1.53 -12.14 5.91
N GLU A 66 -0.88 -11.66 6.97
CA GLU A 66 -0.75 -12.37 8.25
C GLU A 66 -1.91 -12.06 9.20
N ALA A 67 -2.48 -10.85 9.12
CA ALA A 67 -3.64 -10.43 9.89
C ALA A 67 -4.32 -9.22 9.25
N ILE A 68 -5.60 -9.03 9.59
CA ILE A 68 -6.36 -7.82 9.30
C ILE A 68 -6.88 -7.28 10.63
N THR A 69 -6.69 -5.97 10.88
CA THR A 69 -7.27 -5.29 12.03
C THR A 69 -8.23 -4.20 11.59
N VAL A 70 -9.29 -3.98 12.37
CA VAL A 70 -10.37 -3.07 11.99
C VAL A 70 -10.41 -1.89 12.93
N VAL A 71 -10.38 -0.69 12.35
CA VAL A 71 -10.51 0.60 12.99
C VAL A 71 -11.85 1.26 12.59
N PRO A 72 -12.45 2.15 13.37
CA PRO A 72 -13.61 2.91 12.92
C PRO A 72 -13.18 4.10 12.04
N GLY A 73 -13.95 4.39 11.02
CA GLY A 73 -13.74 5.51 10.09
C GLY A 73 -14.91 5.57 9.10
N ASN A 74 -14.84 4.90 7.97
CA ASN A 74 -15.92 4.85 6.98
C ASN A 74 -17.25 4.36 7.57
N VAL A 75 -17.17 3.39 8.47
CA VAL A 75 -18.25 2.87 9.30
C VAL A 75 -17.76 2.69 10.74
N ASP A 76 -18.66 2.37 11.67
CA ASP A 76 -18.21 1.95 12.99
C ASP A 76 -17.47 0.61 12.95
N SER A 77 -16.62 0.35 13.95
CA SER A 77 -15.77 -0.84 13.94
C SER A 77 -16.52 -2.17 14.06
N ALA A 78 -17.80 -2.21 14.41
CA ALA A 78 -18.59 -3.42 14.41
C ALA A 78 -19.04 -3.77 12.98
N GLN A 79 -19.57 -2.79 12.26
CA GLN A 79 -19.90 -2.92 10.85
C GLN A 79 -18.63 -3.19 10.01
N GLY A 80 -17.53 -2.50 10.31
CA GLY A 80 -16.24 -2.72 9.66
C GLY A 80 -15.73 -4.16 9.84
N LEU A 81 -15.84 -4.71 11.05
CA LEU A 81 -15.48 -6.12 11.31
C LEU A 81 -16.31 -7.09 10.46
N GLU A 82 -17.62 -6.87 10.39
CA GLU A 82 -18.49 -7.68 9.54
C GLU A 82 -18.08 -7.60 8.07
N ASN A 83 -17.79 -6.40 7.58
CA ASN A 83 -17.33 -6.18 6.21
C ASN A 83 -15.99 -6.89 5.95
N ALA A 84 -14.99 -6.74 6.83
CA ALA A 84 -13.69 -7.42 6.67
C ALA A 84 -13.85 -8.96 6.66
N LEU A 85 -14.67 -9.51 7.55
CA LEU A 85 -14.98 -10.94 7.56
C LEU A 85 -15.65 -11.41 6.26
N LYS A 86 -16.53 -10.60 5.67
CA LYS A 86 -17.13 -10.89 4.36
C LYS A 86 -16.06 -10.88 3.24
N MET A 87 -15.05 -9.97 3.31
CA MET A 87 -13.97 -9.94 2.32
C MET A 87 -13.08 -11.19 2.38
N VAL A 88 -12.64 -11.60 3.57
CA VAL A 88 -11.85 -12.85 3.71
C VAL A 88 -12.65 -14.09 3.36
N SER A 89 -13.98 -14.11 3.63
CA SER A 89 -14.88 -15.19 3.22
C SER A 89 -15.02 -15.26 1.70
N LEU A 90 -15.26 -14.12 1.05
CA LEU A 90 -15.37 -14.00 -0.40
C LEU A 90 -14.07 -14.42 -1.12
N ALA A 91 -12.92 -14.11 -0.51
CA ALA A 91 -11.61 -14.57 -0.98
C ALA A 91 -11.25 -16.01 -0.58
N LYS A 92 -12.12 -16.72 0.17
CA LYS A 92 -11.88 -18.06 0.73
C LYS A 92 -10.61 -18.12 1.61
N ARG A 93 -10.38 -17.07 2.38
CA ARG A 93 -9.20 -16.90 3.23
C ARG A 93 -9.57 -16.74 4.72
N CYS A 94 -10.47 -17.61 5.22
CA CYS A 94 -10.80 -17.68 6.64
C CYS A 94 -9.63 -18.14 7.54
N ASP A 95 -8.50 -18.48 6.95
CA ASP A 95 -7.23 -18.73 7.64
C ASP A 95 -6.58 -17.47 8.19
N ILE A 96 -6.98 -16.29 7.69
CA ILE A 96 -6.43 -15.00 8.11
C ILE A 96 -7.20 -14.49 9.33
N PRO A 97 -6.54 -14.21 10.47
CA PRO A 97 -7.18 -13.60 11.62
C PRO A 97 -7.67 -12.20 11.31
N VAL A 98 -8.90 -11.89 11.68
CA VAL A 98 -9.53 -10.58 11.54
C VAL A 98 -9.97 -10.10 12.92
N ALA A 99 -9.31 -9.09 13.48
CA ALA A 99 -9.56 -8.59 14.82
C ALA A 99 -10.19 -7.20 14.82
N ARG A 100 -11.15 -7.00 15.72
CA ARG A 100 -11.72 -5.68 15.98
C ARG A 100 -10.78 -4.85 16.85
N GLY A 101 -10.46 -3.63 16.42
CA GLY A 101 -9.67 -2.70 17.18
C GLY A 101 -10.49 -1.66 17.95
N ALA A 102 -10.01 -0.42 17.95
CA ALA A 102 -10.61 0.72 18.61
C ALA A 102 -12.09 0.89 18.24
N ARG A 103 -12.85 1.53 19.12
CA ARG A 103 -14.27 1.87 18.88
C ARG A 103 -14.45 3.34 18.57
N HIS A 104 -13.48 4.15 18.94
CA HIS A 104 -13.49 5.60 18.80
C HIS A 104 -12.08 6.11 18.52
N PRO A 105 -11.93 7.27 17.87
CA PRO A 105 -10.68 8.01 17.84
C PRO A 105 -10.18 8.32 19.26
N LEU A 106 -8.89 8.65 19.39
CA LEU A 106 -8.27 8.89 20.70
C LEU A 106 -8.91 10.07 21.47
N ASN A 107 -9.22 11.15 20.78
CA ASN A 107 -9.61 12.40 21.43
C ASN A 107 -10.78 13.14 20.76
N GLN A 108 -11.55 12.49 19.91
CA GLN A 108 -12.74 13.11 19.32
C GLN A 108 -13.87 12.11 19.10
N LYS A 109 -15.03 12.61 18.70
CA LYS A 109 -16.16 11.79 18.31
C LYS A 109 -15.87 11.14 16.96
N LEU A 110 -16.28 9.89 16.81
CA LEU A 110 -16.26 9.21 15.52
C LEU A 110 -17.11 9.97 14.49
N ILE A 111 -16.52 10.20 13.32
CA ILE A 111 -17.19 10.73 12.16
C ILE A 111 -17.15 9.62 11.10
N THR A 112 -18.32 9.14 10.67
CA THR A 112 -18.39 8.10 9.64
C THR A 112 -18.59 8.68 8.25
N ALA A 113 -18.08 7.97 7.24
CA ALA A 113 -18.20 8.36 5.84
C ALA A 113 -19.29 7.57 5.08
N GLN A 114 -20.34 7.12 5.76
CA GLN A 114 -21.47 6.40 5.14
C GLN A 114 -22.10 7.16 3.98
N PHE A 115 -21.97 8.49 3.99
CA PHE A 115 -22.36 9.30 2.85
C PHE A 115 -21.62 8.88 1.55
N TRP A 116 -20.34 8.56 1.63
CA TRP A 116 -19.53 8.12 0.48
C TRP A 116 -19.60 6.62 0.21
N HIS A 117 -19.67 5.80 1.27
CA HIS A 117 -19.53 4.34 1.19
C HIS A 117 -20.83 3.57 1.28
N GLY A 118 -21.99 4.28 1.42
CA GLY A 118 -23.28 3.64 1.68
C GLY A 118 -23.49 3.29 3.16
N THR A 119 -24.73 3.00 3.54
CA THR A 119 -25.10 2.79 4.96
C THR A 119 -24.39 1.63 5.64
N ASN A 120 -24.08 0.58 4.86
CA ASN A 120 -23.34 -0.58 5.33
C ASN A 120 -21.83 -0.51 5.01
N GLY A 121 -21.34 0.61 4.45
CA GLY A 121 -19.94 0.76 4.00
C GLY A 121 -19.62 0.07 2.67
N LEU A 122 -20.49 -0.78 2.15
CA LEU A 122 -20.29 -1.56 0.94
C LEU A 122 -21.31 -1.18 -0.16
N ALA A 123 -21.54 0.12 -0.34
CA ALA A 123 -22.46 0.67 -1.34
C ALA A 123 -23.91 0.15 -1.24
N GLY A 124 -24.33 -0.37 -0.10
CA GLY A 124 -25.60 -1.09 0.06
C GLY A 124 -25.63 -2.47 -0.60
N VAL A 125 -24.49 -2.96 -1.10
CA VAL A 125 -24.40 -4.30 -1.66
C VAL A 125 -24.40 -5.32 -0.51
N GLU A 126 -25.36 -6.24 -0.56
CA GLU A 126 -25.44 -7.32 0.40
C GLU A 126 -24.61 -8.53 -0.06
N LEU A 127 -23.75 -9.01 0.81
CA LEU A 127 -23.08 -10.30 0.68
C LEU A 127 -23.67 -11.29 1.68
N PRO A 128 -23.61 -12.60 1.39
CA PRO A 128 -23.96 -13.62 2.39
C PRO A 128 -23.21 -13.39 3.70
N PRO A 129 -23.78 -13.79 4.84
CA PRO A 129 -23.04 -13.81 6.11
C PRO A 129 -21.72 -14.58 5.96
N SER A 130 -20.67 -14.07 6.60
CA SER A 130 -19.37 -14.71 6.57
C SER A 130 -19.37 -16.01 7.41
N ASP A 131 -18.76 -17.08 6.87
CA ASP A 131 -18.43 -18.28 7.62
C ASP A 131 -17.17 -18.11 8.49
N CYS A 132 -16.38 -17.08 8.23
CA CYS A 132 -15.18 -16.77 9.00
C CYS A 132 -15.55 -16.15 10.35
N LYS A 133 -14.78 -16.51 11.38
CA LYS A 133 -15.01 -16.00 12.73
C LYS A 133 -14.00 -14.88 13.04
N PRO A 134 -14.42 -13.87 13.82
CA PRO A 134 -13.49 -12.85 14.28
C PRO A 134 -12.44 -13.46 15.20
N ASP A 135 -11.24 -12.94 15.11
CA ASP A 135 -10.19 -13.18 16.10
C ASP A 135 -10.57 -12.49 17.42
N PRO A 136 -10.40 -13.16 18.59
CA PRO A 136 -10.81 -12.60 19.87
C PRO A 136 -9.90 -11.49 20.40
N HIS A 137 -8.71 -11.33 19.86
CA HIS A 137 -7.77 -10.28 20.31
C HIS A 137 -8.31 -8.91 20.00
N PHE A 138 -7.91 -7.95 20.80
CA PHE A 138 -8.05 -6.53 20.47
C PHE A 138 -7.06 -6.19 19.34
N GLY A 139 -7.51 -5.48 18.29
CA GLY A 139 -6.71 -5.22 17.10
C GLY A 139 -5.27 -4.74 17.38
N PRO A 140 -5.05 -3.71 18.21
CA PRO A 140 -3.71 -3.29 18.62
C PRO A 140 -2.86 -4.38 19.27
N ASP A 141 -3.45 -5.31 20.02
CA ASP A 141 -2.73 -6.43 20.62
C ASP A 141 -2.32 -7.45 19.57
N LEU A 142 -3.20 -7.72 18.59
CA LEU A 142 -2.87 -8.58 17.45
C LEU A 142 -1.75 -7.98 16.60
N ILE A 143 -1.73 -6.65 16.40
CA ILE A 143 -0.63 -5.95 15.70
C ILE A 143 0.69 -6.23 16.41
N ILE A 144 0.74 -6.02 17.73
CA ILE A 144 1.94 -6.25 18.54
C ILE A 144 2.38 -7.71 18.44
N GLU A 145 1.45 -8.66 18.63
CA GLU A 145 1.75 -10.10 18.56
C GLU A 145 2.35 -10.51 17.21
N ILE A 146 1.75 -10.07 16.10
CA ILE A 146 2.22 -10.41 14.75
C ILE A 146 3.60 -9.83 14.46
N ILE A 147 3.87 -8.59 14.90
CA ILE A 147 5.18 -7.97 14.72
C ILE A 147 6.25 -8.73 15.53
N HIS A 148 5.97 -9.09 16.79
CA HIS A 148 6.90 -9.89 17.59
C HIS A 148 7.10 -11.30 17.05
N LYS A 149 6.08 -11.89 16.44
CA LYS A 149 6.17 -13.22 15.82
C LYS A 149 7.05 -13.23 14.57
N TYR A 150 7.09 -12.13 13.84
CA TYR A 150 7.83 -11.99 12.58
C TYR A 150 8.68 -10.68 12.58
N PRO A 151 9.68 -10.58 13.48
CA PRO A 151 10.47 -9.36 13.62
C PRO A 151 11.21 -9.02 12.33
N HIS A 152 11.14 -7.75 11.91
CA HIS A 152 11.74 -7.21 10.70
C HIS A 152 11.18 -7.80 9.38
N GLU A 153 10.04 -8.50 9.44
CA GLU A 153 9.42 -9.07 8.24
C GLU A 153 8.09 -8.40 7.89
N ILE A 154 7.39 -7.82 8.88
CA ILE A 154 6.05 -7.25 8.68
C ILE A 154 6.13 -5.87 8.05
N THR A 155 5.41 -5.70 6.93
CA THR A 155 5.02 -4.39 6.41
C THR A 155 3.61 -4.08 6.92
N LEU A 156 3.46 -3.01 7.70
CA LEU A 156 2.16 -2.49 8.10
C LEU A 156 1.53 -1.71 6.94
N ILE A 157 0.26 -1.94 6.67
CA ILE A 157 -0.49 -1.22 5.64
C ILE A 157 -1.79 -0.68 6.27
N PRO A 158 -1.72 0.40 7.05
CA PRO A 158 -2.92 1.07 7.52
C PRO A 158 -3.54 1.88 6.38
N VAL A 159 -4.80 1.60 6.08
CA VAL A 159 -5.59 2.30 5.06
C VAL A 159 -6.80 3.02 5.66
N GLY A 160 -6.99 2.94 6.98
CA GLY A 160 -7.95 3.71 7.76
C GLY A 160 -7.27 4.69 8.74
N PRO A 161 -8.05 5.32 9.65
CA PRO A 161 -7.52 6.16 10.71
C PRO A 161 -6.48 5.43 11.57
N LEU A 162 -5.41 6.10 11.96
CA LEU A 162 -4.22 5.48 12.57
C LEU A 162 -4.39 5.09 14.05
N THR A 163 -5.60 5.08 14.58
CA THR A 163 -5.91 4.83 16.00
C THR A 163 -5.34 3.51 16.50
N ASN A 164 -5.52 2.40 15.76
CA ASN A 164 -5.02 1.10 16.17
C ASN A 164 -3.50 1.06 16.22
N ILE A 165 -2.85 1.67 15.23
CA ILE A 165 -1.38 1.73 15.14
C ILE A 165 -0.81 2.56 16.28
N ALA A 166 -1.42 3.73 16.56
CA ALA A 166 -1.03 4.59 17.67
C ALA A 166 -1.19 3.90 19.03
N LEU A 167 -2.27 3.15 19.25
CA LEU A 167 -2.49 2.36 20.45
C LEU A 167 -1.45 1.23 20.58
N ALA A 168 -1.13 0.54 19.50
CA ALA A 168 -0.11 -0.50 19.50
C ALA A 168 1.27 0.07 19.87
N VAL A 169 1.71 1.17 19.24
CA VAL A 169 2.96 1.86 19.54
C VAL A 169 3.00 2.38 20.98
N SER A 170 1.89 2.98 21.44
CA SER A 170 1.81 3.51 22.82
C SER A 170 1.89 2.39 23.86
N LYS A 171 1.37 1.20 23.55
CA LYS A 171 1.41 0.03 24.43
C LYS A 171 2.77 -0.67 24.40
N ASP A 172 3.36 -0.78 23.22
CA ASP A 172 4.68 -1.40 23.02
C ASP A 172 5.50 -0.62 21.97
N PRO A 173 6.29 0.37 22.40
CA PRO A 173 7.13 1.15 21.49
C PRO A 173 8.20 0.32 20.76
N SER A 174 8.53 -0.88 21.24
CA SER A 174 9.56 -1.73 20.61
C SER A 174 9.16 -2.21 19.21
N ILE A 175 7.85 -2.26 18.91
CA ILE A 175 7.36 -2.66 17.59
C ILE A 175 7.85 -1.74 16.47
N VAL A 176 8.20 -0.50 16.77
CA VAL A 176 8.77 0.45 15.79
C VAL A 176 10.04 -0.12 15.17
N ALA A 177 10.98 -0.56 16.02
CA ALA A 177 12.24 -1.14 15.57
C ALA A 177 12.06 -2.54 14.93
N LEU A 178 11.02 -3.27 15.31
CA LEU A 178 10.75 -4.63 14.82
C LEU A 178 9.92 -4.66 13.52
N THR A 179 9.27 -3.57 13.17
CA THR A 179 8.51 -3.45 11.93
C THR A 179 9.48 -3.24 10.76
N LYS A 180 9.22 -3.90 9.64
CA LYS A 180 10.03 -3.75 8.43
C LYS A 180 9.78 -2.44 7.71
N ASP A 181 8.49 -2.17 7.42
CA ASP A 181 8.03 -0.99 6.69
C ASP A 181 6.62 -0.60 7.17
N ILE A 182 6.25 0.65 6.97
CA ILE A 182 4.87 1.14 7.13
C ILE A 182 4.46 1.96 5.92
N ILE A 183 3.34 1.57 5.28
CA ILE A 183 2.77 2.23 4.10
C ILE A 183 1.34 2.63 4.45
N ILE A 184 1.09 3.90 4.64
CA ILE A 184 -0.25 4.39 4.99
C ILE A 184 -1.01 4.92 3.78
N MET A 185 -2.32 4.73 3.75
CA MET A 185 -3.20 5.63 3.03
C MET A 185 -3.69 6.70 3.99
N GLY A 186 -3.36 7.95 3.69
CA GLY A 186 -3.77 9.09 4.53
C GLY A 186 -2.93 10.33 4.31
N GLY A 187 -3.51 11.46 4.67
CA GLY A 187 -2.89 12.76 4.52
C GLY A 187 -2.91 13.31 3.09
N SER A 188 -2.39 14.51 2.97
CA SER A 188 -2.20 15.21 1.71
C SER A 188 -1.21 16.36 1.91
N ILE A 189 -0.48 16.73 0.87
CA ILE A 189 0.41 17.89 0.90
C ILE A 189 -0.12 19.07 0.07
N THR A 190 -1.30 18.93 -0.52
CA THR A 190 -1.88 19.96 -1.40
C THR A 190 -3.27 20.45 -0.99
N GLY A 191 -3.86 19.88 0.06
CA GLY A 191 -5.19 20.19 0.56
C GLY A 191 -5.91 18.92 1.03
N GLY A 192 -7.13 19.05 1.53
CA GLY A 192 -7.89 17.95 2.10
C GLY A 192 -9.10 17.55 1.25
N ASN A 193 -9.70 16.42 1.61
CA ASN A 193 -10.95 15.91 1.03
C ASN A 193 -12.14 15.94 2.03
N VAL A 194 -11.89 16.23 3.32
CA VAL A 194 -12.94 16.48 4.34
C VAL A 194 -13.18 17.98 4.50
N ASN A 195 -12.11 18.75 4.52
CA ASN A 195 -12.13 20.19 4.50
C ASN A 195 -10.98 20.71 3.62
N GLY A 196 -10.74 22.01 3.57
CA GLY A 196 -9.68 22.58 2.73
C GLY A 196 -8.24 22.17 3.12
N ALA A 197 -8.03 21.54 4.27
CA ALA A 197 -6.71 21.24 4.84
C ALA A 197 -6.48 19.73 5.07
N ALA A 198 -7.49 18.99 5.51
CA ALA A 198 -7.30 17.65 6.05
C ALA A 198 -7.91 16.54 5.18
N GLU A 199 -7.17 15.45 5.07
CA GLU A 199 -7.62 14.18 4.50
C GLU A 199 -8.37 13.37 5.59
N ALA A 200 -9.32 12.53 5.17
CA ALA A 200 -10.30 11.88 6.02
C ALA A 200 -9.69 10.98 7.11
N ASN A 201 -8.70 10.15 6.81
CA ASN A 201 -8.09 9.24 7.77
C ASN A 201 -7.34 10.01 8.87
N ILE A 202 -6.59 11.03 8.45
CA ILE A 202 -5.86 11.87 9.42
C ILE A 202 -6.84 12.76 10.20
N TYR A 203 -7.87 13.30 9.53
CA TYR A 203 -8.89 14.12 10.19
C TYR A 203 -9.68 13.34 11.23
N ASN A 204 -9.93 12.06 11.01
CA ASN A 204 -10.66 11.21 11.96
C ASN A 204 -9.90 11.01 13.28
N ASP A 205 -8.56 10.95 13.26
CA ASP A 205 -7.75 10.86 14.49
C ASP A 205 -6.38 11.54 14.32
N PRO A 206 -6.34 12.88 14.35
CA PRO A 206 -5.08 13.62 14.20
C PRO A 206 -4.06 13.31 15.28
N GLU A 207 -4.50 13.03 16.50
CA GLU A 207 -3.63 12.66 17.61
C GLU A 207 -2.95 11.32 17.35
N ALA A 208 -3.70 10.32 16.87
CA ALA A 208 -3.14 9.03 16.48
C ALA A 208 -2.14 9.19 15.32
N ALA A 209 -2.49 9.98 14.32
CA ALA A 209 -1.59 10.27 13.21
C ALA A 209 -0.30 10.94 13.70
N SER A 210 -0.40 11.95 14.56
CA SER A 210 0.76 12.61 15.15
C SER A 210 1.67 11.61 15.91
N ILE A 211 1.09 10.68 16.68
CA ILE A 211 1.86 9.62 17.37
C ILE A 211 2.61 8.78 16.36
N VAL A 212 1.97 8.33 15.28
CA VAL A 212 2.57 7.44 14.29
C VAL A 212 3.69 8.13 13.51
N PHE A 213 3.50 9.36 13.03
CA PHE A 213 4.53 10.11 12.31
C PHE A 213 5.75 10.45 13.19
N ASN A 214 5.56 10.55 14.51
CA ASN A 214 6.63 10.82 15.49
C ASN A 214 7.15 9.56 16.19
N ALA A 215 6.68 8.37 15.85
CA ALA A 215 7.09 7.13 16.50
C ALA A 215 8.54 6.70 16.19
N GLY A 216 9.15 7.22 15.13
CA GLY A 216 10.51 6.88 14.70
C GLY A 216 10.56 6.00 13.44
N TRP A 217 9.43 5.67 12.84
CA TRP A 217 9.37 5.09 11.49
C TRP A 217 9.72 6.12 10.41
N THR A 218 10.13 5.63 9.25
CA THR A 218 10.03 6.38 8.00
C THR A 218 8.74 5.96 7.32
N VAL A 219 7.69 6.75 7.46
CA VAL A 219 6.36 6.43 6.94
C VAL A 219 6.31 6.61 5.42
N THR A 220 5.90 5.59 4.67
CA THR A 220 5.52 5.79 3.26
C THR A 220 4.07 6.27 3.22
N MET A 221 3.88 7.53 2.83
CA MET A 221 2.57 8.20 2.80
C MET A 221 1.99 8.22 1.39
N ILE A 222 0.89 7.52 1.18
CA ILE A 222 0.08 7.58 -0.04
C ILE A 222 -1.08 8.55 0.25
N GLY A 223 -0.90 9.80 -0.15
CA GLY A 223 -1.85 10.87 0.13
C GLY A 223 -3.05 10.89 -0.83
N SER A 224 -4.12 11.58 -0.41
CA SER A 224 -5.32 11.76 -1.24
C SER A 224 -5.04 12.52 -2.53
N ASP A 225 -4.07 13.43 -2.51
CA ASP A 225 -3.62 14.20 -3.65
C ASP A 225 -3.05 13.36 -4.82
N VAL A 226 -2.59 12.15 -4.56
CA VAL A 226 -2.19 11.19 -5.60
C VAL A 226 -3.31 10.18 -5.87
N GLY A 227 -4.03 9.76 -4.84
CA GLY A 227 -5.21 8.88 -4.99
C GLY A 227 -6.26 9.48 -5.92
N GLU A 228 -6.53 10.79 -5.81
CA GLU A 228 -7.47 11.51 -6.68
C GLU A 228 -7.08 11.55 -8.16
N ARG A 229 -5.84 11.23 -8.50
CA ARG A 229 -5.34 11.09 -9.87
C ARG A 229 -5.23 9.63 -10.33
N THR A 230 -5.47 8.70 -9.44
CA THR A 230 -5.49 7.26 -9.71
C THR A 230 -6.93 6.79 -9.65
N ILE A 231 -7.66 6.98 -10.75
CA ILE A 231 -9.12 6.89 -10.77
C ILE A 231 -9.65 5.76 -11.66
N ILE A 232 -10.71 5.09 -11.19
CA ILE A 232 -11.57 4.27 -12.05
C ILE A 232 -12.49 5.22 -12.83
N THR A 233 -12.47 5.06 -14.15
CA THR A 233 -13.39 5.75 -15.08
C THR A 233 -14.38 4.77 -15.68
N ARG A 234 -15.38 5.25 -16.43
CA ARG A 234 -16.37 4.38 -17.10
C ARG A 234 -15.77 3.29 -17.98
N PRO A 235 -14.70 3.52 -18.78
CA PRO A 235 -14.04 2.42 -19.51
C PRO A 235 -13.51 1.31 -18.61
N TYR A 236 -12.86 1.64 -17.48
CA TYR A 236 -12.37 0.65 -16.51
C TYR A 236 -13.51 -0.08 -15.81
N LEU A 237 -14.60 0.62 -15.48
CA LEU A 237 -15.79 -0.01 -14.92
C LEU A 237 -16.39 -1.04 -15.90
N ASN A 238 -16.50 -0.70 -17.19
CA ASN A 238 -16.98 -1.62 -18.20
C ASN A 238 -16.10 -2.87 -18.31
N GLU A 239 -14.76 -2.71 -18.19
CA GLU A 239 -13.84 -3.82 -18.15
C GLU A 239 -14.08 -4.69 -16.92
N LEU A 240 -14.20 -4.11 -15.72
CA LEU A 240 -14.53 -4.85 -14.48
C LEU A 240 -15.86 -5.62 -14.62
N GLN A 241 -16.89 -5.02 -15.18
CA GLN A 241 -18.19 -5.65 -15.41
C GLN A 241 -18.12 -6.83 -16.38
N SER A 242 -17.12 -6.86 -17.26
CA SER A 242 -16.92 -7.96 -18.23
C SER A 242 -16.22 -9.19 -17.64
N LEU A 243 -15.66 -9.10 -16.41
CA LEU A 243 -14.79 -10.14 -15.86
C LEU A 243 -15.54 -11.38 -15.37
N HIS A 244 -16.76 -11.26 -14.95
CA HIS A 244 -17.63 -12.32 -14.41
C HIS A 244 -16.98 -13.22 -13.38
N GLY A 245 -17.47 -13.18 -12.16
CA GLY A 245 -17.00 -13.97 -11.03
C GLY A 245 -17.43 -13.36 -9.69
N PRO A 246 -17.49 -14.14 -8.60
CA PRO A 246 -18.04 -13.64 -7.33
C PRO A 246 -17.38 -12.36 -6.83
N GLN A 247 -16.06 -12.24 -6.93
CA GLN A 247 -15.32 -11.08 -6.48
C GLN A 247 -15.41 -9.94 -7.51
N SER A 248 -15.25 -10.23 -8.81
CA SER A 248 -15.31 -9.22 -9.86
C SER A 248 -16.69 -8.58 -9.96
N ASP A 249 -17.78 -9.38 -9.85
CA ASP A 249 -19.14 -8.88 -9.86
C ASP A 249 -19.44 -8.00 -8.63
N PHE A 250 -18.89 -8.36 -7.48
CA PHE A 250 -19.00 -7.56 -6.27
C PHE A 250 -18.25 -6.23 -6.42
N ILE A 251 -16.98 -6.27 -6.84
CA ILE A 251 -16.15 -5.07 -7.05
C ILE A 251 -16.77 -4.16 -8.11
N ALA A 252 -17.31 -4.72 -9.19
CA ALA A 252 -17.98 -3.91 -10.23
C ALA A 252 -19.17 -3.13 -9.69
N LYS A 253 -19.96 -3.70 -8.76
CA LYS A 253 -21.06 -2.99 -8.09
C LYS A 253 -20.54 -1.88 -7.18
N LEU A 254 -19.48 -2.14 -6.40
CA LEU A 254 -18.84 -1.13 -5.57
C LEU A 254 -18.30 0.02 -6.42
N ALA A 255 -17.58 -0.32 -7.50
CA ALA A 255 -16.98 0.66 -8.40
C ALA A 255 -18.04 1.51 -9.11
N ASP A 256 -19.17 0.92 -9.55
CA ASP A 256 -20.26 1.68 -10.18
C ASP A 256 -20.93 2.67 -9.22
N PHE A 257 -21.18 2.23 -7.99
CA PHE A 257 -21.72 3.11 -6.96
C PHE A 257 -20.76 4.28 -6.68
N TYR A 258 -19.49 3.98 -6.45
CA TYR A 258 -18.47 4.96 -6.10
C TYR A 258 -18.21 5.95 -7.24
N LEU A 259 -18.08 5.44 -8.47
CA LEU A 259 -17.91 6.26 -9.67
C LEU A 259 -19.13 7.16 -9.90
N THR A 260 -20.35 6.61 -9.82
CA THR A 260 -21.59 7.39 -9.99
C THR A 260 -21.68 8.51 -8.96
N ARG A 261 -21.25 8.26 -7.73
CA ARG A 261 -21.24 9.26 -6.66
C ARG A 261 -20.19 10.34 -6.90
N SER A 262 -18.99 9.94 -7.28
CA SER A 262 -17.89 10.85 -7.62
C SER A 262 -18.29 11.78 -8.78
N GLU A 263 -18.84 11.23 -9.85
CA GLU A 263 -19.31 12.02 -11.01
C GLU A 263 -20.40 13.03 -10.61
N LYS A 264 -21.36 12.64 -9.75
CA LYS A 264 -22.38 13.54 -9.22
C LYS A 264 -21.81 14.67 -8.35
N SER A 265 -20.66 14.44 -7.77
CA SER A 265 -19.92 15.42 -6.94
C SER A 265 -18.93 16.25 -7.77
N GLY A 266 -18.88 16.06 -9.10
CA GLY A 266 -18.05 16.83 -10.02
C GLY A 266 -16.64 16.28 -10.24
N TYR A 267 -16.35 15.06 -9.78
CA TYR A 267 -15.07 14.39 -10.03
C TYR A 267 -15.08 13.61 -11.35
N GLU A 268 -13.93 13.45 -11.98
CA GLU A 268 -13.79 12.74 -13.26
C GLU A 268 -13.87 11.21 -13.13
N GLY A 269 -13.71 10.68 -11.92
CA GLY A 269 -13.69 9.25 -11.65
C GLY A 269 -13.72 8.91 -10.17
N ALA A 270 -13.73 7.62 -9.85
CA ALA A 270 -13.65 7.12 -8.49
C ALA A 270 -12.18 6.90 -8.08
N ALA A 271 -11.73 7.59 -7.05
CA ALA A 271 -10.35 7.51 -6.57
C ALA A 271 -10.04 6.12 -5.98
N MET A 272 -8.84 5.65 -6.26
CA MET A 272 -8.32 4.35 -5.80
C MET A 272 -7.32 4.55 -4.66
N TYR A 273 -7.79 5.17 -3.58
CA TYR A 273 -6.94 5.55 -2.43
C TYR A 273 -6.24 4.34 -1.79
N ASP A 274 -6.98 3.48 -1.12
CA ASP A 274 -6.48 2.33 -0.38
C ASP A 274 -5.88 1.25 -1.29
N PRO A 275 -6.50 0.95 -2.46
CA PRO A 275 -5.90 0.01 -3.38
C PRO A 275 -4.53 0.45 -3.88
N LEU A 276 -4.25 1.76 -4.00
CA LEU A 276 -2.92 2.26 -4.39
C LEU A 276 -1.87 2.03 -3.29
N ALA A 277 -2.25 2.17 -2.02
CA ALA A 277 -1.35 1.84 -0.90
C ALA A 277 -0.97 0.35 -0.90
N VAL A 278 -1.94 -0.54 -1.10
CA VAL A 278 -1.69 -1.98 -1.27
C VAL A 278 -0.87 -2.24 -2.54
N GLY A 279 -1.18 -1.57 -3.66
CA GLY A 279 -0.43 -1.65 -4.91
C GLY A 279 1.03 -1.26 -4.74
N THR A 280 1.32 -0.25 -3.92
CA THR A 280 2.69 0.17 -3.56
C THR A 280 3.43 -0.93 -2.79
N ALA A 281 2.76 -1.66 -1.91
CA ALA A 281 3.35 -2.82 -1.24
C ALA A 281 3.64 -3.97 -2.21
N ILE A 282 2.79 -4.19 -3.22
CA ILE A 282 2.99 -5.21 -4.27
C ILE A 282 4.17 -4.82 -5.15
N ASP A 283 4.13 -3.63 -5.72
CA ASP A 283 5.14 -3.10 -6.64
C ASP A 283 5.46 -1.63 -6.31
N PRO A 284 6.53 -1.36 -5.56
CA PRO A 284 6.90 0.00 -5.15
C PRO A 284 7.29 0.91 -6.34
N THR A 285 7.52 0.33 -7.53
CA THR A 285 7.81 1.13 -8.73
C THR A 285 6.58 1.76 -9.38
N LEU A 286 5.39 1.48 -8.83
CA LEU A 286 4.13 2.13 -9.24
C LEU A 286 4.04 3.59 -8.81
N VAL A 287 4.87 4.01 -7.85
CA VAL A 287 4.82 5.35 -7.26
C VAL A 287 6.18 6.03 -7.27
N THR A 288 6.16 7.35 -7.33
CA THR A 288 7.34 8.20 -7.13
C THR A 288 7.27 8.80 -5.74
N LEU A 289 8.31 8.56 -4.94
CA LEU A 289 8.38 9.00 -3.55
C LEU A 289 9.38 10.14 -3.38
N LYS A 290 9.11 11.06 -2.48
CA LYS A 290 10.03 12.13 -2.05
C LYS A 290 10.13 12.16 -0.53
N GLU A 291 11.33 12.20 0.01
CA GLU A 291 11.55 12.33 1.45
C GLU A 291 11.16 13.74 1.92
N MET A 292 10.37 13.81 2.98
CA MET A 292 9.90 15.05 3.60
C MET A 292 9.74 14.84 5.10
N HIS A 293 9.79 15.93 5.86
CA HIS A 293 9.28 15.93 7.21
C HIS A 293 7.79 16.28 7.19
N ILE A 294 6.99 15.45 7.87
CA ILE A 294 5.55 15.62 8.01
C ILE A 294 5.22 15.78 9.48
N ASP A 295 4.53 16.87 9.79
CA ASP A 295 3.84 17.09 11.04
C ASP A 295 2.33 16.96 10.86
N VAL A 296 1.60 16.68 11.94
CA VAL A 296 0.14 16.62 11.92
C VAL A 296 -0.42 17.72 12.82
N GLU A 297 -1.25 18.57 12.24
CA GLU A 297 -1.92 19.63 12.99
C GLU A 297 -3.05 19.07 13.86
N THR A 298 -2.92 19.19 15.18
CA THR A 298 -3.87 18.63 16.16
C THR A 298 -4.73 19.67 16.88
N LYS A 299 -4.44 20.97 16.74
CA LYS A 299 -5.04 22.04 17.56
C LYS A 299 -5.74 23.13 16.77
N GLY A 300 -5.37 23.31 15.48
CA GLY A 300 -5.88 24.39 14.64
C GLY A 300 -7.39 24.28 14.42
N GLU A 301 -8.08 25.40 14.51
CA GLU A 301 -9.54 25.46 14.28
C GLU A 301 -9.90 25.08 12.84
N PHE A 302 -9.10 25.53 11.85
CA PHE A 302 -9.36 25.35 10.43
C PHE A 302 -8.46 24.29 9.77
N THR A 303 -7.35 23.95 10.43
CA THR A 303 -6.28 23.09 9.88
C THR A 303 -6.11 21.78 10.65
N ARG A 304 -6.96 21.54 11.65
CA ARG A 304 -6.91 20.28 12.41
C ARG A 304 -7.00 19.08 11.47
N GLY A 305 -6.03 18.17 11.58
CA GLY A 305 -5.87 17.01 10.72
C GLY A 305 -5.08 17.28 9.44
N GLU A 306 -4.57 18.49 9.22
CA GLU A 306 -3.65 18.77 8.11
C GLU A 306 -2.33 18.02 8.31
N THR A 307 -1.82 17.40 7.27
CA THR A 307 -0.45 16.92 7.19
C THR A 307 0.44 18.02 6.62
N VAL A 308 1.17 18.66 7.53
CA VAL A 308 2.03 19.81 7.22
C VAL A 308 3.38 19.29 6.70
N ALA A 309 3.59 19.40 5.39
CA ALA A 309 4.84 18.98 4.76
C ALA A 309 5.88 20.09 4.80
N ASN A 310 7.05 19.84 5.36
CA ASN A 310 8.19 20.70 5.13
C ASN A 310 8.71 20.46 3.70
N ARG A 311 8.29 21.35 2.79
CA ARG A 311 8.65 21.31 1.36
C ARG A 311 10.04 21.89 1.08
N MET A 312 10.60 22.60 2.02
CA MET A 312 11.98 23.11 1.95
C MET A 312 12.90 21.97 2.38
N GLY A 313 13.16 21.05 1.43
CA GLY A 313 14.15 20.01 1.67
C GLY A 313 15.51 20.61 1.96
N SER A 314 16.37 19.87 2.65
CA SER A 314 17.78 20.15 2.91
C SER A 314 18.64 20.22 1.65
N ASN A 315 18.19 20.94 0.61
CA ASN A 315 19.00 21.22 -0.54
C ASN A 315 19.86 22.43 -0.18
N GLU A 316 21.17 22.23 -0.11
CA GLU A 316 22.19 23.27 -0.03
C GLU A 316 22.04 24.42 -1.05
N ASN A 317 21.05 24.32 -1.95
CA ASN A 317 20.74 25.31 -2.98
C ASN A 317 19.45 26.12 -2.73
N ASN A 318 18.75 25.96 -1.61
CA ASN A 318 17.67 26.85 -1.21
C ASN A 318 18.23 28.10 -0.50
N VAL A 319 19.25 28.69 -1.09
CA VAL A 319 19.58 30.10 -0.83
C VAL A 319 18.43 30.89 -1.47
N LEU A 320 17.57 31.47 -0.65
CA LEU A 320 16.70 32.54 -1.08
C LEU A 320 17.63 33.61 -1.73
N HIS A 321 17.55 33.74 -3.07
CA HIS A 321 18.25 34.80 -3.77
C HIS A 321 17.64 36.13 -3.34
N GLY A 322 18.32 36.80 -2.45
CA GLY A 322 17.98 38.13 -1.98
C GLY A 322 18.36 38.30 -0.51
N ASP A 323 19.49 38.94 -0.27
CA ASP A 323 19.95 39.50 0.98
C ASP A 323 19.86 38.56 2.23
N HIS A 324 21.02 38.19 2.70
CA HIS A 324 21.30 37.32 3.85
C HIS A 324 20.48 37.68 5.08
N TYR A 325 19.33 36.99 5.25
CA TYR A 325 18.71 36.86 6.56
C TYR A 325 19.14 35.50 7.11
N GLU A 326 20.17 35.46 7.94
CA GLU A 326 20.36 34.37 8.89
C GLU A 326 19.17 34.44 9.86
N ILE A 327 18.15 33.59 9.63
CA ILE A 327 17.09 33.38 10.59
C ILE A 327 17.70 32.46 11.66
N GLU A 328 18.21 33.06 12.75
CA GLU A 328 18.57 32.30 13.95
C GLU A 328 17.37 31.45 14.38
N GLY A 329 17.52 30.11 14.39
CA GLY A 329 16.51 29.20 14.90
C GLY A 329 15.75 28.38 13.85
N VAL A 330 16.18 28.32 12.59
CA VAL A 330 15.64 27.32 11.64
C VAL A 330 16.04 25.93 12.14
N ILE A 331 15.06 25.20 12.67
CA ILE A 331 15.26 23.80 13.04
C ILE A 331 15.30 22.98 11.73
N GLU A 332 16.44 22.38 11.43
CA GLU A 332 16.54 21.40 10.36
C GLU A 332 15.75 20.14 10.76
N LEU A 333 14.58 19.97 10.16
CA LEU A 333 13.73 18.81 10.42
C LEU A 333 14.18 17.65 9.52
N LYS A 334 14.63 16.56 10.14
CA LYS A 334 14.97 15.33 9.42
C LYS A 334 13.70 14.72 8.82
N PRO A 335 13.76 14.22 7.57
CA PRO A 335 12.63 13.51 6.98
C PRO A 335 12.16 12.35 7.87
N ASN A 336 10.86 12.27 8.10
CA ASN A 336 10.19 11.15 8.78
C ASN A 336 9.21 10.41 7.85
N ALA A 337 9.06 10.88 6.60
CA ALA A 337 8.18 10.28 5.64
C ALA A 337 8.77 10.26 4.22
N LYS A 338 8.36 9.25 3.45
CA LYS A 338 8.46 9.16 1.99
C LYS A 338 7.08 9.45 1.43
N VAL A 339 6.87 10.64 0.92
CA VAL A 339 5.58 11.11 0.42
C VAL A 339 5.42 10.74 -1.05
N CYS A 340 4.29 10.14 -1.39
CA CYS A 340 3.95 9.82 -2.77
C CYS A 340 3.66 11.11 -3.54
N MET A 341 4.38 11.34 -4.64
CA MET A 341 4.24 12.54 -5.48
C MET A 341 3.48 12.26 -6.77
N ALA A 342 3.54 11.01 -7.24
CA ALA A 342 2.87 10.56 -8.47
C ALA A 342 2.71 9.05 -8.47
N SER A 343 1.73 8.56 -9.23
CA SER A 343 1.49 7.14 -9.51
C SER A 343 1.52 6.87 -11.02
N ASP A 344 1.92 5.66 -11.39
CA ASP A 344 1.65 5.10 -12.72
C ASP A 344 0.24 4.49 -12.72
N ALA A 345 -0.77 5.37 -12.80
CA ALA A 345 -2.18 4.98 -12.70
C ALA A 345 -2.59 3.91 -13.73
N PRO A 346 -2.21 3.99 -15.03
CA PRO A 346 -2.56 2.96 -15.99
C PRO A 346 -1.99 1.59 -15.62
N ARG A 347 -0.75 1.53 -15.19
CA ARG A 347 -0.09 0.27 -14.79
C ARG A 347 -0.70 -0.28 -13.51
N PHE A 348 -1.02 0.57 -12.53
CA PHE A 348 -1.71 0.17 -11.32
C PHE A 348 -3.11 -0.39 -11.60
N LEU A 349 -3.93 0.30 -12.41
CA LEU A 349 -5.27 -0.15 -12.75
C LEU A 349 -5.25 -1.48 -13.51
N LYS A 350 -4.27 -1.67 -14.40
CA LYS A 350 -4.06 -2.96 -15.05
C LYS A 350 -3.73 -4.06 -14.04
N LEU A 351 -2.80 -3.79 -13.09
CA LEU A 351 -2.49 -4.73 -12.01
C LEU A 351 -3.75 -5.10 -11.23
N PHE A 352 -4.56 -4.11 -10.84
CA PHE A 352 -5.81 -4.33 -10.10
C PHE A 352 -6.76 -5.25 -10.85
N ILE A 353 -7.04 -4.95 -12.12
CA ILE A 353 -7.91 -5.78 -12.96
C ILE A 353 -7.38 -7.21 -13.09
N ASP A 354 -6.07 -7.37 -13.35
CA ASP A 354 -5.43 -8.69 -13.48
C ASP A 354 -5.57 -9.53 -12.19
N ARG A 355 -5.59 -8.90 -10.99
CA ARG A 355 -5.78 -9.60 -9.71
C ARG A 355 -7.23 -9.98 -9.42
N ILE A 356 -8.18 -9.25 -9.98
CA ILE A 356 -9.62 -9.53 -9.78
C ILE A 356 -10.16 -10.50 -10.84
N LYS A 357 -9.51 -10.57 -12.00
CA LYS A 357 -9.93 -11.42 -13.11
C LYS A 357 -9.98 -12.90 -12.73
N GLY A 358 -11.15 -13.52 -12.97
CA GLY A 358 -11.36 -14.96 -12.75
C GLY A 358 -11.46 -15.38 -11.25
N LYS A 359 -11.78 -14.43 -10.37
CA LYS A 359 -11.96 -14.67 -8.92
C LYS A 359 -13.43 -14.65 -8.50
#